data_a2436b07e73585d7c58010a10424c0b1
#
_entry.id   a2436b07e73585d7c58010a10424c0b1
#
_cell.length_a   1.000
_cell.length_b   1.000
_cell.length_c   1.000
_cell.angle_alpha   90.00
_cell.angle_beta   90.00
_cell.angle_gamma   90.00
#
_symmetry.space_group_name_H-M   'P 1'
#
loop_
_entity.id
_entity.type
_entity.pdbx_description
1 polymer ?
#
loop_
_entity_poly.entity_id
_entity_poly.type
_entity_poly.pdbx_seq_one_letter_code
_entity_poly.pdbx_strand_id
1 'polypeptide(L)'
;MRNNWNLFIVCFLCVLCFQPYQVNAQTQSQKKITIEISNERLPSVLKRLEKLSGYKILFTYDDVKKFTVSGSVKDKSIEQTLDIILANKPLEYHIEDQFITITSKGPSKQAKVFNVKGVVISGD
;
A
#
# COMPACT_ATOMS: atom_id res chain seq x y z
N MET A 1 57.44 3.03 23.50
CA MET A 1 56.82 4.32 23.32
C MET A 1 56.37 4.58 21.92
N ARG A 2 57.18 4.28 20.98
CA ARG A 2 56.85 4.52 19.59
C ARG A 2 55.70 3.71 19.09
N ASN A 3 55.49 2.60 19.67
CA ASN A 3 54.54 1.63 19.15
C ASN A 3 53.08 1.95 19.40
N ASN A 4 52.86 2.84 20.33
CA ASN A 4 51.48 3.22 20.66
C ASN A 4 50.81 4.02 19.58
N TRP A 5 51.58 4.74 18.80
CA TRP A 5 51.06 5.52 17.69
C TRP A 5 50.42 4.62 16.62
N ASN A 6 51.13 3.55 16.27
CA ASN A 6 50.61 2.62 15.31
C ASN A 6 49.37 1.89 15.81
N LEU A 7 49.36 1.62 17.11
CA LEU A 7 48.19 1.00 17.73
C LEU A 7 46.96 1.91 17.67
N PHE A 8 47.16 3.22 17.92
CA PHE A 8 46.10 4.19 17.79
C PHE A 8 45.57 4.28 16.35
N ILE A 9 46.44 4.27 15.37
CA ILE A 9 46.07 4.32 13.97
C ILE A 9 45.27 3.08 13.58
N VAL A 10 45.68 1.91 14.01
CA VAL A 10 44.99 0.66 13.74
C VAL A 10 43.62 0.65 14.41
N CYS A 11 43.50 1.07 15.64
CA CYS A 11 42.23 1.18 16.34
C CYS A 11 41.31 2.20 15.68
N PHE A 12 41.85 3.30 15.20
CA PHE A 12 41.10 4.33 14.52
C PHE A 12 40.54 3.80 13.17
N LEU A 13 41.35 3.04 12.46
CA LEU A 13 40.95 2.41 11.22
C LEU A 13 39.87 1.33 11.45
N CYS A 14 39.97 0.58 12.55
CA CYS A 14 38.96 -0.40 12.90
C CYS A 14 37.61 0.24 13.23
N VAL A 15 37.63 1.41 13.87
CA VAL A 15 36.42 2.15 14.18
C VAL A 15 35.74 2.67 12.91
N LEU A 16 36.53 3.04 11.92
CA LEU A 16 36.00 3.48 10.63
C LEU A 16 35.38 2.34 9.83
N CYS A 17 35.81 1.11 10.04
CA CYS A 17 35.22 -0.05 9.37
C CYS A 17 33.87 -0.45 10.00
N PHE A 18 33.56 0.02 11.19
CA PHE A 18 32.29 -0.22 11.85
C PHE A 18 31.31 0.92 11.55
N GLN A 19 31.17 1.21 10.29
CA GLN A 19 30.06 2.05 9.86
C GLN A 19 28.81 1.21 10.03
N PRO A 20 27.88 1.61 10.89
CA PRO A 20 26.58 0.99 10.85
C PRO A 20 26.04 1.29 9.46
N TYR A 21 25.92 0.28 8.66
CA TYR A 21 25.12 0.38 7.47
C TYR A 21 23.75 0.79 7.97
N GLN A 22 23.50 2.07 7.91
CA GLN A 22 22.14 2.51 7.97
C GLN A 22 21.49 1.96 6.73
N VAL A 23 20.96 0.79 6.88
CA VAL A 23 19.96 0.35 5.97
C VAL A 23 18.87 1.38 6.08
N ASN A 24 18.93 2.36 5.24
CA ASN A 24 17.77 3.13 4.95
C ASN A 24 16.79 2.12 4.39
N ALA A 25 16.10 1.46 5.26
CA ALA A 25 14.80 0.98 4.89
C ALA A 25 14.17 2.19 4.26
N GLN A 26 14.08 2.19 2.97
CA GLN A 26 13.32 3.21 2.30
C GLN A 26 11.93 3.09 2.87
N THR A 27 11.73 3.78 3.94
CA THR A 27 10.44 4.26 4.28
C THR A 27 10.08 5.00 3.01
N GLN A 28 9.38 4.33 2.14
CA GLN A 28 8.71 5.03 1.07
C GLN A 28 8.07 6.19 1.78
N SER A 29 8.62 7.34 1.55
CA SER A 29 8.13 8.55 2.11
C SER A 29 6.64 8.52 1.80
N GLN A 30 5.86 8.12 2.78
CA GLN A 30 4.44 7.95 2.60
C GLN A 30 3.90 9.32 2.28
N LYS A 31 3.68 9.51 1.01
CA LYS A 31 3.17 10.76 0.49
C LYS A 31 1.84 11.02 1.18
N LYS A 32 1.77 12.10 1.90
CA LYS A 32 0.56 12.46 2.60
C LYS A 32 -0.48 12.97 1.62
N ILE A 33 -1.70 12.55 1.84
CA ILE A 33 -2.81 12.82 0.94
C ILE A 33 -3.76 13.80 1.60
N THR A 34 -4.11 14.83 0.85
CA THR A 34 -5.18 15.76 1.21
C THR A 34 -6.17 15.76 0.07
N ILE A 35 -7.40 15.36 0.37
CA ILE A 35 -8.46 15.29 -0.63
C ILE A 35 -9.79 15.63 0.01
N GLU A 36 -10.57 16.43 -0.68
CA GLU A 36 -11.93 16.75 -0.29
C GLU A 36 -12.88 16.09 -1.28
N ILE A 37 -13.87 15.41 -0.76
CA ILE A 37 -14.78 14.58 -1.55
C ILE A 37 -16.21 14.95 -1.18
N SER A 38 -16.99 15.34 -2.17
CA SER A 38 -18.38 15.73 -1.97
C SER A 38 -19.29 14.88 -2.85
N ASN A 39 -19.85 13.85 -2.28
CA ASN A 39 -20.81 12.97 -2.95
C ASN A 39 -20.30 12.49 -4.33
N GLU A 40 -19.04 12.10 -4.37
CA GLU A 40 -18.44 11.60 -5.60
C GLU A 40 -18.56 10.08 -5.70
N ARG A 41 -18.60 9.58 -6.91
CA ARG A 41 -18.59 8.12 -7.12
C ARG A 41 -17.24 7.55 -6.75
N LEU A 42 -17.26 6.40 -6.10
CA LEU A 42 -16.04 5.75 -5.63
C LEU A 42 -15.00 5.53 -6.75
N PRO A 43 -15.38 5.07 -7.95
CA PRO A 43 -14.37 4.93 -9.03
C PRO A 43 -13.63 6.23 -9.34
N SER A 44 -14.31 7.36 -9.32
CA SER A 44 -13.70 8.66 -9.57
C SER A 44 -12.73 9.05 -8.46
N VAL A 45 -13.13 8.80 -7.22
CA VAL A 45 -12.30 9.05 -6.04
C VAL A 45 -11.04 8.20 -6.09
N LEU A 46 -11.17 6.92 -6.45
CA LEU A 46 -10.03 6.02 -6.56
C LEU A 46 -9.04 6.48 -7.62
N LYS A 47 -9.51 6.97 -8.75
CA LYS A 47 -8.64 7.52 -9.79
C LYS A 47 -7.91 8.78 -9.32
N ARG A 48 -8.59 9.62 -8.56
CA ARG A 48 -7.94 10.79 -7.98
C ARG A 48 -6.86 10.39 -6.98
N LEU A 49 -7.16 9.39 -6.15
CA LEU A 49 -6.19 8.86 -5.21
C LEU A 49 -4.97 8.26 -5.91
N GLU A 50 -5.18 7.56 -7.00
CA GLU A 50 -4.08 7.01 -7.80
C GLU A 50 -3.10 8.13 -8.20
N LYS A 51 -3.62 9.25 -8.65
CA LYS A 51 -2.79 10.39 -9.04
C LYS A 51 -2.10 11.04 -7.86
N LEU A 52 -2.79 11.14 -6.73
CA LEU A 52 -2.26 11.82 -5.55
C LEU A 52 -1.24 10.97 -4.81
N SER A 53 -1.44 9.68 -4.77
CA SER A 53 -0.60 8.78 -4.00
C SER A 53 0.61 8.26 -4.77
N GLY A 54 0.49 8.17 -6.07
CA GLY A 54 1.50 7.53 -6.90
C GLY A 54 1.37 6.02 -6.98
N TYR A 55 0.43 5.44 -6.24
CA TYR A 55 0.12 4.02 -6.34
C TYR A 55 -0.78 3.75 -7.53
N LYS A 56 -0.68 2.56 -8.07
CA LYS A 56 -1.59 2.07 -9.10
C LYS A 56 -2.75 1.38 -8.40
N ILE A 57 -3.97 1.86 -8.59
CA ILE A 57 -5.14 1.31 -7.91
C ILE A 57 -5.94 0.44 -8.88
N LEU A 58 -6.03 -0.84 -8.55
CA LEU A 58 -6.73 -1.83 -9.34
C LEU A 58 -8.06 -2.17 -8.66
N PHE A 59 -9.13 -2.15 -9.42
CA PHE A 59 -10.45 -2.49 -8.91
C PHE A 59 -11.37 -2.96 -10.04
N THR A 60 -12.36 -3.76 -9.68
CA THR A 60 -13.43 -4.11 -10.60
C THR A 60 -14.48 -3.01 -10.57
N TYR A 61 -14.78 -2.45 -11.72
CA TYR A 61 -15.71 -1.33 -11.80
C TYR A 61 -17.07 -1.68 -11.21
N ASP A 62 -17.56 -2.86 -11.48
CA ASP A 62 -18.86 -3.31 -10.98
C ASP A 62 -18.93 -3.38 -9.46
N ASP A 63 -17.83 -3.65 -8.82
CA ASP A 63 -17.78 -3.74 -7.35
C ASP A 63 -17.86 -2.36 -6.69
N VAL A 64 -17.40 -1.34 -7.36
CA VAL A 64 -17.26 0.00 -6.76
C VAL A 64 -18.24 1.04 -7.30
N LYS A 65 -18.80 0.82 -8.48
CA LYS A 65 -19.63 1.82 -9.20
C LYS A 65 -20.86 2.29 -8.43
N LYS A 66 -21.39 1.45 -7.58
CA LYS A 66 -22.62 1.75 -6.83
C LYS A 66 -22.40 2.59 -5.58
N PHE A 67 -21.17 2.79 -5.21
CA PHE A 67 -20.85 3.52 -3.98
C PHE A 67 -20.51 4.97 -4.26
N THR A 68 -20.92 5.83 -3.36
CA THR A 68 -20.53 7.23 -3.34
C THR A 68 -19.78 7.51 -2.05
N VAL A 69 -18.95 8.53 -2.08
CA VAL A 69 -18.10 8.90 -0.95
C VAL A 69 -18.26 10.39 -0.70
N SER A 70 -18.32 10.75 0.57
CA SER A 70 -18.24 12.14 1.01
C SER A 70 -17.35 12.20 2.23
N GLY A 71 -16.51 13.19 2.30
CA GLY A 71 -15.62 13.36 3.43
C GLY A 71 -14.42 14.21 3.07
N SER A 72 -13.63 14.50 4.08
CA SER A 72 -12.40 15.26 3.92
C SER A 72 -11.26 14.49 4.57
N VAL A 73 -10.19 14.39 3.84
CA VAL A 73 -8.94 13.75 4.30
C VAL A 73 -7.84 14.77 4.22
N LYS A 74 -7.11 14.94 5.31
CA LYS A 74 -6.05 15.93 5.37
C LYS A 74 -4.80 15.33 5.98
N ASP A 75 -3.71 15.39 5.23
CA ASP A 75 -2.38 14.92 5.66
C ASP A 75 -2.39 13.48 6.18
N LYS A 76 -3.07 12.58 5.47
CA LYS A 76 -3.15 11.17 5.83
C LYS A 76 -2.35 10.31 4.87
N SER A 77 -1.90 9.15 5.36
CA SER A 77 -1.29 8.16 4.49
C SER A 77 -2.33 7.55 3.55
N ILE A 78 -1.85 6.82 2.54
CA ILE A 78 -2.78 6.15 1.61
C ILE A 78 -3.64 5.12 2.33
N GLU A 79 -3.08 4.39 3.29
CA GLU A 79 -3.82 3.40 4.06
C GLU A 79 -4.92 4.06 4.87
N GLN A 80 -4.60 5.12 5.60
CA GLN A 80 -5.57 5.86 6.39
C GLN A 80 -6.67 6.46 5.50
N THR A 81 -6.29 6.93 4.33
CA THR A 81 -7.24 7.49 3.37
C THR A 81 -8.18 6.41 2.86
N LEU A 82 -7.65 5.25 2.51
CA LEU A 82 -8.48 4.12 2.06
C LEU A 82 -9.41 3.63 3.17
N ASP A 83 -8.92 3.57 4.40
CA ASP A 83 -9.76 3.19 5.55
C ASP A 83 -10.96 4.12 5.69
N ILE A 84 -10.76 5.41 5.49
CA ILE A 84 -11.84 6.40 5.58
C ILE A 84 -12.80 6.25 4.39
N ILE A 85 -12.27 6.12 3.19
CA ILE A 85 -13.06 6.06 1.96
C ILE A 85 -13.86 4.78 1.87
N LEU A 86 -13.27 3.66 2.27
CA LEU A 86 -13.91 2.36 2.20
C LEU A 86 -14.72 2.01 3.46
N ALA A 87 -14.74 2.89 4.46
CA ALA A 87 -15.50 2.67 5.68
C ALA A 87 -16.97 2.42 5.38
N ASN A 88 -17.57 1.45 6.09
CA ASN A 88 -18.98 1.07 5.96
C ASN A 88 -19.35 0.53 4.57
N LYS A 89 -18.37 0.08 3.81
CA LYS A 89 -18.60 -0.55 2.51
C LYS A 89 -18.09 -1.98 2.55
N PRO A 90 -18.71 -2.90 1.84
CA PRO A 90 -18.24 -4.29 1.78
C PRO A 90 -17.06 -4.42 0.81
N LEU A 91 -16.05 -3.62 1.03
CA LEU A 91 -14.85 -3.58 0.24
C LEU A 91 -13.63 -3.69 1.14
N GLU A 92 -12.59 -4.33 0.61
CA GLU A 92 -11.30 -4.41 1.27
C GLU A 92 -10.21 -4.05 0.29
N TYR A 93 -9.05 -3.70 0.79
CA TYR A 93 -7.93 -3.40 -0.05
C TYR A 93 -6.68 -4.17 0.40
N HIS A 94 -5.81 -4.39 -0.54
CA HIS A 94 -4.52 -5.01 -0.32
C HIS A 94 -3.45 -4.19 -1.01
N ILE A 95 -2.37 -3.88 -0.30
CA ILE A 95 -1.27 -3.10 -0.84
C ILE A 95 -0.07 -4.03 -1.03
N GLU A 96 0.44 -4.04 -2.24
CA GLU A 96 1.60 -4.83 -2.59
C GLU A 96 2.49 -3.99 -3.51
N ASP A 97 3.67 -3.67 -3.03
CA ASP A 97 4.62 -2.79 -3.72
C ASP A 97 3.99 -1.44 -4.11
N GLN A 98 3.76 -1.22 -5.39
CA GLN A 98 3.18 0.01 -5.90
C GLN A 98 1.72 -0.17 -6.31
N PHE A 99 1.15 -1.32 -6.02
CA PHE A 99 -0.20 -1.64 -6.41
C PHE A 99 -1.12 -1.70 -5.20
N ILE A 100 -2.31 -1.19 -5.37
CA ILE A 100 -3.39 -1.32 -4.39
C ILE A 100 -4.53 -2.02 -5.11
N THR A 101 -4.92 -3.17 -4.60
CA THR A 101 -6.02 -3.93 -5.17
C THR A 101 -7.24 -3.80 -4.26
N ILE A 102 -8.37 -3.40 -4.81
CA ILE A 102 -9.61 -3.26 -4.07
C ILE A 102 -10.58 -4.35 -4.53
N THR A 103 -11.07 -5.11 -3.57
CA THR A 103 -11.96 -6.24 -3.83
C THR A 103 -13.18 -6.18 -2.96
N SER A 104 -14.23 -6.85 -3.39
CA SER A 104 -15.45 -6.97 -2.61
C SER A 104 -15.26 -8.02 -1.52
N LYS A 105 -15.73 -7.72 -0.33
CA LYS A 105 -15.71 -8.67 0.80
C LYS A 105 -16.75 -9.77 0.64
N GLY A 106 -16.79 -10.40 -0.51
CA GLY A 106 -17.71 -11.47 -0.72
C GLY A 106 -17.12 -12.79 -0.32
N PRO A 107 -17.65 -13.46 0.69
CA PRO A 107 -17.00 -14.66 1.20
C PRO A 107 -16.99 -15.82 0.21
N SER A 108 -17.95 -15.89 -0.64
CA SER A 108 -18.10 -17.05 -1.49
C SER A 108 -17.52 -16.88 -2.87
N LYS A 109 -17.30 -15.68 -3.30
CA LYS A 109 -16.90 -15.45 -4.68
C LYS A 109 -15.53 -15.98 -5.01
N GLN A 110 -14.63 -15.82 -4.10
CA GLN A 110 -13.27 -16.23 -4.32
C GLN A 110 -13.13 -17.73 -4.35
N ALA A 111 -13.81 -18.41 -3.45
CA ALA A 111 -13.82 -19.84 -3.43
C ALA A 111 -14.39 -20.41 -4.71
N LYS A 112 -15.42 -19.78 -5.25
CA LYS A 112 -16.00 -20.22 -6.49
C LYS A 112 -15.08 -20.08 -7.68
N VAL A 113 -14.29 -19.06 -7.71
CA VAL A 113 -13.35 -18.86 -8.80
C VAL A 113 -12.37 -19.99 -8.89
N PHE A 114 -11.90 -20.48 -7.78
CA PHE A 114 -10.99 -21.59 -7.79
C PHE A 114 -11.65 -22.91 -8.04
N ASN A 115 -12.87 -23.04 -7.58
CA ASN A 115 -13.57 -24.28 -7.78
C ASN A 115 -13.95 -24.54 -9.19
N VAL A 116 -14.00 -23.50 -9.90
CA VAL A 116 -14.27 -23.66 -11.28
C VAL A 116 -13.24 -24.44 -11.98
N LYS A 117 -12.41 -24.53 -11.43
CA LYS A 117 -11.67 -25.32 -11.96
C LYS A 117 -11.93 -26.50 -11.81
N GLY A 118 -12.32 -26.32 -11.46
CA GLY A 118 -12.39 -27.31 -11.56
C GLY A 118 -13.22 -28.05 -11.91
N VAL A 119 -13.56 -27.84 -11.86
CA VAL A 119 -14.28 -28.41 -12.20
C VAL A 119 -14.56 -28.80 -13.12
N VAL A 120 -14.35 -28.41 -13.10
CA VAL A 120 -14.71 -28.58 -13.78
C VAL A 120 -14.72 -29.42 -14.44
N ILE A 121 -14.52 -29.37 -14.31
CA ILE A 121 -14.58 -29.92 -14.77
C ILE A 121 -14.95 -30.87 -15.08
N SER A 122 -15.03 -30.77 -14.91
CA SER A 122 -15.37 -31.50 -15.18
C SER A 122 -15.79 -32.14 -15.71
N GLY A 123 -15.80 -32.01 -15.76
CA GLY A 123 -16.24 -32.45 -16.23
C GLY A 123 -16.51 -33.57 -16.47
N ASP A 124 -16.60 -33.92 -16.45
CA ASP A 124 -16.81 -34.71 -16.81
C ASP A 124 -17.05 -35.31 -16.88
#